data_22c6607e28bbb46ae91a61214bbb3e61
#
_entry.id   22c6607e28bbb46ae91a61214bbb3e61
#
_cell.length_a   1.000
_cell.length_b   1.000
_cell.length_c   1.000
_cell.angle_alpha   90.00
_cell.angle_beta   90.00
_cell.angle_gamma   90.00
#
_symmetry.space_group_name_H-M   'P 1'
#
loop_
_entity.id
_entity.type
_entity.pdbx_description
1 polymer ?
#
loop_
_entity_poly.entity_id
_entity_poly.type
_entity_poly.pdbx_seq_one_letter_code
_entity_poly.pdbx_strand_id
1 'polypeptide(L)'
;MLAIRIERIGELAVVECKGRVVRSEAAFKLREAVTSLRNARIIVLDLSEVGAIEGGGLGMLLYLQRWAYGHKIQFKLFNPTRSVRDRLELVNPIAQLDIATVHEMMELLANAEHRYSLAA
;
A
#
# COMPACT_ATOMS: atom_id res chain seq x y z
N MET A 1 -3.26 -16.04 -7.15
CA MET A 1 -3.96 -14.94 -7.81
C MET A 1 -4.10 -13.75 -6.86
N LEU A 2 -4.09 -12.56 -7.38
CA LEU A 2 -4.21 -11.33 -6.60
C LEU A 2 -5.37 -10.49 -7.14
N ALA A 3 -6.34 -10.18 -6.30
CA ALA A 3 -7.42 -9.25 -6.62
C ALA A 3 -7.11 -7.90 -5.97
N ILE A 4 -7.34 -6.82 -6.70
CA ILE A 4 -7.04 -5.46 -6.24
C ILE A 4 -8.28 -4.59 -6.43
N ARG A 5 -8.60 -3.83 -5.39
CA ARG A 5 -9.66 -2.83 -5.42
C ARG A 5 -9.09 -1.51 -4.94
N ILE A 6 -9.35 -0.44 -5.68
CA ILE A 6 -8.86 0.90 -5.33
C ILE A 6 -10.03 1.77 -4.92
N GLU A 7 -9.90 2.42 -3.79
CA GLU A 7 -10.87 3.36 -3.28
C GLU A 7 -10.18 4.72 -3.11
N ARG A 8 -10.77 5.75 -3.73
CA ARG A 8 -10.21 7.10 -3.67
C ARG A 8 -11.09 8.01 -2.83
N ILE A 9 -10.46 8.71 -1.89
CA ILE A 9 -11.13 9.73 -1.05
C ILE A 9 -10.24 10.98 -1.12
N GLY A 10 -10.58 11.92 -1.99
CA GLY A 10 -9.76 13.10 -2.22
C GLY A 10 -8.35 12.71 -2.69
N GLU A 11 -7.34 13.10 -1.94
CA GLU A 11 -5.93 12.82 -2.26
C GLU A 11 -5.43 11.51 -1.68
N LEU A 12 -6.28 10.79 -0.95
CA LEU A 12 -5.96 9.48 -0.40
C LEU A 12 -6.45 8.38 -1.35
N ALA A 13 -5.59 7.40 -1.59
CA ALA A 13 -5.97 6.20 -2.31
C ALA A 13 -5.69 5.00 -1.42
N VAL A 14 -6.69 4.15 -1.24
CA VAL A 14 -6.55 2.90 -0.50
C VAL A 14 -6.59 1.77 -1.51
N VAL A 15 -5.51 1.00 -1.58
CA VAL A 15 -5.38 -0.14 -2.49
C VAL A 15 -5.57 -1.40 -1.68
N GLU A 16 -6.76 -1.99 -1.79
CA GLU A 16 -7.08 -3.21 -1.07
C GLU A 16 -6.65 -4.42 -1.89
N CYS A 17 -5.84 -5.28 -1.28
CA CYS A 17 -5.30 -6.47 -1.94
C CYS A 17 -5.85 -7.72 -1.28
N LYS A 18 -6.20 -8.70 -2.10
CA LYS A 18 -6.70 -9.98 -1.61
C LYS A 18 -6.05 -11.10 -2.41
N GLY A 19 -5.40 -12.02 -1.71
CA GLY A 19 -4.76 -13.16 -2.33
C GLY A 19 -3.31 -13.30 -1.94
N ARG A 20 -2.43 -13.57 -2.91
CA ARG A 20 -1.02 -13.84 -2.66
C ARG A 20 -0.15 -13.07 -3.64
N VAL A 21 0.94 -12.50 -3.14
CA VAL A 21 1.90 -11.77 -3.96
C VAL A 21 3.21 -12.56 -3.98
N VAL A 22 3.18 -13.72 -4.62
CA VAL A 22 4.30 -14.65 -4.66
C VAL A 22 4.83 -14.89 -6.07
N ARG A 23 4.08 -14.55 -7.11
CA ARG A 23 4.48 -14.72 -8.49
C ARG A 23 4.62 -13.37 -9.19
N SER A 24 5.41 -13.35 -10.25
CA SER A 24 5.66 -12.12 -11.01
C SER A 24 4.38 -11.48 -11.53
N GLU A 25 3.38 -12.28 -11.93
CA GLU A 25 2.10 -11.75 -12.40
C GLU A 25 1.39 -10.92 -11.34
N ALA A 26 1.36 -11.41 -10.09
CA ALA A 26 0.77 -10.69 -8.97
C ALA A 26 1.56 -9.41 -8.68
N ALA A 27 2.89 -9.50 -8.69
CA ALA A 27 3.75 -8.34 -8.48
C ALA A 27 3.52 -7.27 -9.55
N PHE A 28 3.41 -7.65 -10.82
CA PHE A 28 3.12 -6.73 -11.91
C PHE A 28 1.74 -6.10 -11.77
N LYS A 29 0.75 -6.89 -11.39
CA LYS A 29 -0.61 -6.38 -11.17
C LYS A 29 -0.62 -5.31 -10.09
N LEU A 30 0.10 -5.55 -9.00
CA LEU A 30 0.23 -4.59 -7.91
C LEU A 30 0.94 -3.33 -8.40
N ARG A 31 2.01 -3.47 -9.14
CA ARG A 31 2.74 -2.34 -9.70
C ARG A 31 1.84 -1.47 -10.56
N GLU A 32 1.10 -2.06 -11.49
CA GLU A 32 0.22 -1.32 -12.38
C GLU A 32 -0.85 -0.56 -11.60
N ALA A 33 -1.43 -1.21 -10.58
CA ALA A 33 -2.46 -0.57 -9.77
C ALA A 33 -1.92 0.65 -9.02
N VAL A 34 -0.78 0.50 -8.35
CA VAL A 34 -0.21 1.57 -7.53
C VAL A 34 0.36 2.69 -8.39
N THR A 35 1.11 2.36 -9.44
CA THR A 35 1.75 3.39 -10.27
C THR A 35 0.77 4.16 -11.14
N SER A 36 -0.47 3.70 -11.26
CA SER A 36 -1.53 4.45 -11.91
C SER A 36 -2.01 5.64 -11.06
N LEU A 37 -1.68 5.65 -9.77
CA LEU A 37 -2.20 6.63 -8.81
C LEU A 37 -1.27 7.84 -8.63
N ARG A 38 -0.81 8.40 -9.73
CA ARG A 38 0.14 9.54 -9.71
C ARG A 38 -0.42 10.80 -9.06
N ASN A 39 -1.74 10.96 -9.07
CA ASN A 39 -2.40 12.15 -8.53
C ASN A 39 -2.74 12.01 -7.05
N ALA A 40 -2.51 10.85 -6.46
CA ALA A 40 -2.69 10.68 -5.04
C ALA A 40 -1.53 11.32 -4.28
N ARG A 41 -1.79 11.84 -3.10
CA ARG A 41 -0.74 12.30 -2.19
C ARG A 41 -0.35 11.24 -1.20
N ILE A 42 -1.30 10.39 -0.84
CA ILE A 42 -1.09 9.31 0.10
C ILE A 42 -1.69 8.05 -0.50
N ILE A 43 -0.89 7.00 -0.56
CA ILE A 43 -1.33 5.68 -0.98
C ILE A 43 -1.17 4.75 0.19
N VAL A 44 -2.26 4.10 0.59
CA VAL A 44 -2.24 3.06 1.62
C VAL A 44 -2.51 1.73 0.95
N LEU A 45 -1.57 0.81 1.12
CA LEU A 45 -1.71 -0.55 0.62
C LEU A 45 -2.24 -1.42 1.76
N ASP A 46 -3.48 -1.82 1.66
CA ASP A 46 -4.14 -2.66 2.66
C ASP A 46 -3.80 -4.12 2.41
N LEU A 47 -3.05 -4.71 3.33
CA LEU A 47 -2.56 -6.08 3.22
C LEU A 47 -3.32 -7.06 4.12
N SER A 48 -4.46 -6.63 4.68
CA SER A 48 -5.20 -7.45 5.66
C SER A 48 -5.69 -8.78 5.08
N GLU A 49 -5.88 -8.86 3.77
CA GLU A 49 -6.33 -10.09 3.11
C GLU A 49 -5.26 -10.70 2.19
N VAL A 50 -4.00 -10.36 2.41
CA VAL A 50 -2.89 -10.95 1.67
C VAL A 50 -2.30 -12.09 2.51
N GLY A 51 -2.46 -13.32 2.02
CA GLY A 51 -2.02 -14.52 2.74
C GLY A 51 -0.53 -14.78 2.67
N ALA A 52 0.15 -14.28 1.65
CA ALA A 52 1.58 -14.48 1.50
C ALA A 52 2.20 -13.44 0.59
N ILE A 53 3.44 -13.06 0.91
CA ILE A 53 4.26 -12.22 0.04
C ILE A 53 5.68 -12.77 0.09
N GLU A 54 6.26 -13.05 -1.06
CA GLU A 54 7.59 -13.65 -1.15
C GLU A 54 8.31 -13.20 -2.41
N GLY A 55 9.62 -13.32 -2.40
CA GLY A 55 10.46 -13.11 -3.59
C GLY A 55 10.18 -11.79 -4.29
N GLY A 56 9.71 -11.87 -5.53
CA GLY A 56 9.42 -10.71 -6.36
C GLY A 56 8.35 -9.79 -5.79
N GLY A 57 7.41 -10.33 -5.00
CA GLY A 57 6.39 -9.51 -4.34
C GLY A 57 6.99 -8.58 -3.31
N LEU A 58 7.93 -9.09 -2.53
CA LEU A 58 8.63 -8.28 -1.54
C LEU A 58 9.48 -7.21 -2.22
N GLY A 59 10.21 -7.60 -3.26
CA GLY A 59 10.97 -6.66 -4.07
C GLY A 59 10.11 -5.58 -4.69
N MET A 60 8.87 -5.94 -5.09
CA MET A 60 7.93 -4.97 -5.65
C MET A 60 7.50 -3.93 -4.62
N LEU A 61 7.31 -4.31 -3.37
CA LEU A 61 6.99 -3.33 -2.32
C LEU A 61 8.12 -2.31 -2.16
N LEU A 62 9.35 -2.76 -2.20
CA LEU A 62 10.52 -1.88 -2.12
C LEU A 62 10.58 -0.94 -3.32
N TYR A 63 10.29 -1.46 -4.50
CA TYR A 63 10.23 -0.65 -5.71
C TYR A 63 9.14 0.42 -5.59
N LEU A 64 7.95 0.05 -5.12
CA LEU A 64 6.83 0.99 -4.98
C LEU A 64 7.12 2.08 -3.95
N GLN A 65 7.82 1.74 -2.87
CA GLN A 65 8.25 2.74 -1.90
C GLN A 65 9.14 3.79 -2.54
N ARG A 66 10.12 3.36 -3.34
CA ARG A 66 11.01 4.26 -4.05
C ARG A 66 10.27 5.10 -5.10
N TRP A 67 9.38 4.45 -5.83
CA TRP A 67 8.57 5.13 -6.83
C TRP A 67 7.75 6.25 -6.17
N ALA A 68 7.09 5.95 -5.06
CA ALA A 68 6.27 6.92 -4.34
C ALA A 68 7.13 8.09 -3.82
N TYR A 69 8.27 7.78 -3.24
CA TYR A 69 9.19 8.80 -2.76
C TYR A 69 9.60 9.76 -3.87
N GLY A 70 9.94 9.23 -5.04
CA GLY A 70 10.31 10.04 -6.20
C GLY A 70 9.18 10.91 -6.74
N HIS A 71 7.94 10.52 -6.48
CA HIS A 71 6.75 11.27 -6.90
C HIS A 71 6.16 12.11 -5.77
N LYS A 72 6.84 12.20 -4.63
CA LYS A 72 6.39 12.94 -3.44
C LYS A 72 5.04 12.43 -2.92
N ILE A 73 4.86 11.12 -2.97
CA ILE A 73 3.67 10.43 -2.47
C ILE A 73 4.06 9.69 -1.20
N GLN A 74 3.26 9.82 -0.15
CA GLN A 74 3.43 9.01 1.05
C GLN A 74 2.88 7.61 0.76
N PHE A 75 3.70 6.60 0.95
CA PHE A 75 3.32 5.21 0.71
C PHE A 75 3.35 4.46 2.03
N LYS A 76 2.20 3.97 2.44
CA LYS A 76 2.03 3.29 3.72
C LYS A 76 1.46 1.89 3.50
N LEU A 77 1.91 0.95 4.33
CA LEU A 77 1.33 -0.39 4.38
C LEU A 77 0.39 -0.44 5.58
N PHE A 78 -0.72 -1.16 5.45
CA PHE A 78 -1.69 -1.24 6.53
C PHE A 78 -2.09 -2.68 6.81
N ASN A 79 -2.10 -3.01 8.09
CA ASN A 79 -2.65 -4.24 8.65
C ASN A 79 -2.16 -5.52 7.96
N PRO A 80 -0.85 -5.71 7.80
CA PRO A 80 -0.35 -6.95 7.22
C PRO A 80 -0.71 -8.14 8.10
N THR A 81 -1.02 -9.27 7.46
CA THR A 81 -1.21 -10.53 8.18
C THR A 81 0.10 -10.91 8.84
N ARG A 82 0.06 -11.81 9.82
CA ARG A 82 1.27 -12.21 10.54
C ARG A 82 2.34 -12.76 9.59
N SER A 83 1.92 -13.60 8.66
CA SER A 83 2.83 -14.16 7.67
C SER A 83 3.53 -13.08 6.85
N VAL A 84 2.79 -12.09 6.38
CA VAL A 84 3.33 -10.98 5.62
C VAL A 84 4.19 -10.09 6.52
N ARG A 85 3.75 -9.81 7.74
CA ARG A 85 4.49 -8.99 8.70
C ARG A 85 5.88 -9.57 8.97
N ASP A 86 5.96 -10.88 9.16
CA ASP A 86 7.25 -11.54 9.42
C ASP A 86 8.22 -11.32 8.26
N ARG A 87 7.72 -11.37 7.02
CA ARG A 87 8.55 -11.11 5.84
C ARG A 87 8.99 -9.65 5.78
N LEU A 88 8.10 -8.73 6.09
CA LEU A 88 8.40 -7.31 6.09
C LEU A 88 9.46 -6.96 7.12
N GLU A 89 9.41 -7.58 8.30
CA GLU A 89 10.37 -7.33 9.36
C GLU A 89 11.80 -7.73 8.98
N LEU A 90 11.96 -8.72 8.11
CA LEU A 90 13.27 -9.13 7.64
C LEU A 90 13.97 -8.05 6.82
N VAL A 91 13.22 -7.24 6.09
CA VAL A 91 13.77 -6.20 5.20
C VAL A 91 13.63 -4.81 5.79
N ASN A 92 12.79 -4.63 6.80
CA ASN A 92 12.44 -3.31 7.32
C ASN A 92 13.64 -2.51 7.86
N PRO A 93 14.62 -3.10 8.55
CA PRO A 93 15.77 -2.34 9.02
C PRO A 93 16.52 -1.60 7.91
N ILE A 94 16.48 -2.12 6.70
CA ILE A 94 17.14 -1.51 5.53
C ILE A 94 16.15 -0.67 4.75
N ALA A 95 14.95 -1.18 4.54
CA ALA A 95 13.95 -0.58 3.65
C ALA A 95 13.16 0.56 4.30
N GLN A 96 13.05 0.57 5.62
CA GLN A 96 12.29 1.58 6.36
C GLN A 96 10.86 1.73 5.84
N LEU A 97 10.16 0.60 5.72
CA LEU A 97 8.77 0.58 5.28
C LEU A 97 7.88 1.23 6.34
N ASP A 98 6.95 2.06 5.89
CA ASP A 98 6.02 2.77 6.76
C ASP A 98 4.76 1.93 6.95
N ILE A 99 4.65 1.26 8.10
CA ILE A 99 3.49 0.45 8.43
C ILE A 99 2.61 1.28 9.35
N ALA A 100 1.44 1.68 8.83
CA ALA A 100 0.51 2.53 9.56
C ALA A 100 -0.21 1.73 10.65
N THR A 101 -0.38 2.37 11.80
CA THR A 101 -1.22 1.83 12.88
C THR A 101 -2.70 2.03 12.53
N VAL A 102 -3.58 1.35 13.27
CA VAL A 102 -5.02 1.56 13.12
C VAL A 102 -5.37 3.03 13.38
N HIS A 103 -4.77 3.62 14.41
CA HIS A 103 -5.00 5.02 14.77
C HIS A 103 -4.59 5.96 13.62
N GLU A 104 -3.41 5.74 13.05
CA GLU A 104 -2.95 6.53 11.92
C GLU A 104 -3.88 6.38 10.71
N MET A 105 -4.34 5.17 10.45
CA MET A 105 -5.26 4.91 9.34
C MET A 105 -6.59 5.66 9.54
N MET A 106 -7.11 5.65 10.77
CA MET A 106 -8.34 6.37 11.09
C MET A 106 -8.16 7.88 10.90
N GLU A 107 -7.02 8.43 11.30
CA GLU A 107 -6.72 9.84 11.07
C GLU A 107 -6.63 10.18 9.60
N LEU A 108 -5.99 9.33 8.81
CA LEU A 108 -5.88 9.54 7.37
C LEU A 108 -7.26 9.59 6.71
N LEU A 109 -8.14 8.66 7.08
CA LEU A 109 -9.50 8.61 6.54
C LEU A 109 -10.30 9.84 6.96
N ALA A 110 -10.23 10.23 8.22
CA ALA A 110 -10.95 11.39 8.72
C ALA A 110 -10.49 12.67 8.02
N ASN A 111 -9.20 12.85 7.85
CA ASN A 111 -8.65 14.02 7.18
C ASN A 111 -9.02 14.06 5.71
N ALA A 112 -9.00 12.91 5.04
CA ALA A 112 -9.35 12.82 3.62
C ALA A 112 -10.82 13.16 3.42
N GLU A 113 -11.72 12.63 4.25
CA GLU A 113 -13.15 12.92 4.19
C GLU A 113 -13.43 14.38 4.47
N HIS A 114 -12.78 14.96 5.47
CA HIS A 114 -12.95 16.37 5.82
C HIS A 114 -12.55 17.27 4.65
N ARG A 115 -11.40 17.04 4.06
CA ARG A 115 -10.92 17.82 2.91
C ARG A 115 -11.85 17.67 1.71
N TYR A 116 -12.32 16.45 1.47
CA TYR A 116 -13.23 16.18 0.37
C TYR A 116 -14.55 16.93 0.57
N SER A 117 -15.10 16.93 1.77
CA SER A 117 -16.33 17.65 2.09
C SER A 117 -16.18 19.16 1.90
N LEU A 118 -15.03 19.72 2.28
CA LEU A 118 -14.77 21.15 2.10
C LEU A 118 -14.58 21.52 0.63
N ALA A 119 -14.05 20.61 -0.18
CA ALA A 119 -13.83 20.84 -1.61
C ALA A 119 -15.14 20.71 -2.42
N ALA A 120 -16.06 19.94 -1.92
CA ALA A 120 -17.34 19.74 -2.58
C ALA A 120 -18.29 20.93 -2.39
#